data_d9defd4a0553388908ae034f2a2270ba
#
_entry.id   d9defd4a0553388908ae034f2a2270ba
#
_cell.length_a   1.000
_cell.length_b   1.000
_cell.length_c   1.000
_cell.angle_alpha   90.00
_cell.angle_beta   90.00
_cell.angle_gamma   90.00
#
_symmetry.space_group_name_H-M   'P 1'
#
loop_
_entity.id
_entity.type
_entity.pdbx_description
1 polymer ?
#
loop_
_entity_poly.entity_id
_entity_poly.type
_entity_poly.pdbx_seq_one_letter_code
_entity_poly.pdbx_strand_id
1 'polypeptide(L)'
;MTSAVKFAALLLAPLASALFWESSPSPSAPARDGALGVVDNMINENKVTIFSNSKCTSSAKAKTVLEDMGVPYLAIELDQRLDGQSLKAVLAERTGAKSLPYVFVHGQHVGGAAETRRAYETGELSHWVDSHWPGAKADESKVLELGENT
;
A
#
# COMPACT_ATOMS: atom_id res chain seq x y z
N MET A 1 21.57 30.87 72.47
CA MET A 1 22.08 29.54 72.35
C MET A 1 21.26 28.85 71.28
N THR A 2 21.89 28.62 70.29
CA THR A 2 21.37 28.47 68.93
C THR A 2 21.18 27.01 68.56
N SER A 3 19.98 26.65 68.32
CA SER A 3 19.64 25.32 67.79
C SER A 3 19.38 25.40 66.31
N ALA A 4 20.33 24.96 65.54
CA ALA A 4 20.20 24.87 64.07
C ALA A 4 19.43 23.61 63.72
N VAL A 5 18.23 23.80 63.29
CA VAL A 5 17.42 22.71 62.75
C VAL A 5 17.76 22.56 61.27
N LYS A 6 18.51 21.52 60.96
CA LYS A 6 18.78 21.13 59.58
C LYS A 6 17.55 20.43 58.99
N PHE A 7 16.81 21.10 58.16
CA PHE A 7 15.82 20.46 57.30
C PHE A 7 16.55 19.72 56.20
N ALA A 8 16.59 18.40 56.31
CA ALA A 8 16.92 17.55 55.20
C ALA A 8 15.75 17.56 54.23
N ALA A 9 15.91 18.26 53.13
CA ALA A 9 15.00 18.19 52.02
C ALA A 9 15.13 16.82 51.35
N LEU A 10 14.17 15.97 51.61
CA LEU A 10 14.01 14.72 50.93
C LEU A 10 13.49 15.03 49.52
N LEU A 11 14.39 15.06 48.57
CA LEU A 11 14.06 15.14 47.17
C LEU A 11 13.43 13.82 46.75
N LEU A 12 12.10 13.80 46.78
CA LEU A 12 11.33 12.78 46.11
C LEU A 12 11.41 13.06 44.62
N ALA A 13 12.30 12.38 43.94
CA ALA A 13 12.32 12.37 42.50
C ALA A 13 11.03 11.65 42.01
N PRO A 14 10.19 12.26 41.16
CA PRO A 14 9.11 11.55 40.56
C PRO A 14 9.72 10.52 39.61
N LEU A 15 9.44 9.26 39.87
CA LEU A 15 9.59 8.19 38.90
C LEU A 15 8.67 8.53 37.74
N ALA A 16 9.19 9.29 36.79
CA ALA A 16 8.61 9.39 35.48
C ALA A 16 8.70 8.00 34.86
N SER A 17 7.66 7.21 35.07
CA SER A 17 7.38 6.07 34.22
C SER A 17 7.16 6.61 32.82
N ALA A 18 8.25 6.82 32.11
CA ALA A 18 8.20 6.98 30.69
C ALA A 18 7.64 5.66 30.15
N LEU A 19 6.33 5.65 29.91
CA LEU A 19 5.73 4.73 29.00
C LEU A 19 6.42 5.00 27.67
N PHE A 20 7.47 4.24 27.45
CA PHE A 20 8.17 4.19 26.18
C PHE A 20 7.21 3.51 25.20
N TRP A 21 6.31 4.33 24.67
CA TRP A 21 5.54 3.96 23.49
C TRP A 21 6.54 3.94 22.35
N GLU A 22 7.07 2.79 22.10
CA GLU A 22 7.91 2.53 20.95
C GLU A 22 7.03 2.65 19.70
N SER A 23 6.94 3.88 19.22
CA SER A 23 6.50 4.13 17.86
C SER A 23 7.47 3.39 16.96
N SER A 24 7.00 2.36 16.28
CA SER A 24 7.77 1.71 15.22
C SER A 24 8.34 2.80 14.33
N PRO A 25 9.66 2.80 14.05
CA PRO A 25 10.27 3.86 13.26
C PRO A 25 9.57 3.93 11.91
N SER A 26 8.93 5.05 11.65
CA SER A 26 8.46 5.35 10.30
C SER A 26 9.68 5.32 9.39
N PRO A 27 9.61 4.68 8.23
CA PRO A 27 10.72 4.66 7.30
C PRO A 27 11.19 6.11 7.02
N SER A 28 12.50 6.32 7.05
CA SER A 28 13.10 7.63 6.80
C SER A 28 12.69 8.15 5.43
N ALA A 29 12.57 9.47 5.29
CA ALA A 29 12.13 10.11 4.04
C ALA A 29 12.83 9.57 2.76
N PRO A 30 14.17 9.41 2.71
CA PRO A 30 14.83 8.86 1.53
C PRO A 30 14.45 7.40 1.21
N ALA A 31 14.13 6.60 2.23
CA ALA A 31 13.64 5.23 2.02
C ALA A 31 12.20 5.22 1.47
N ARG A 32 11.39 6.21 1.81
CA ARG A 32 10.04 6.38 1.29
C ARG A 32 10.04 6.80 -0.18
N ASP A 33 10.89 7.76 -0.55
CA ASP A 33 11.00 8.22 -1.94
C ASP A 33 11.44 7.08 -2.87
N GLY A 34 12.41 6.27 -2.44
CA GLY A 34 12.80 5.07 -3.15
C GLY A 34 11.66 4.06 -3.29
N ALA A 35 10.91 3.82 -2.21
CA ALA A 35 9.78 2.90 -2.21
C ALA A 35 8.61 3.39 -3.08
N LEU A 36 8.36 4.71 -3.13
CA LEU A 36 7.37 5.30 -4.04
C LEU A 36 7.69 5.01 -5.49
N GLY A 37 8.93 5.26 -5.92
CA GLY A 37 9.36 4.97 -7.29
C GLY A 37 9.25 3.49 -7.65
N VAL A 38 9.57 2.60 -6.71
CA VAL A 38 9.42 1.16 -6.92
C VAL A 38 7.95 0.77 -7.09
N VAL A 39 7.06 1.27 -6.24
CA VAL A 39 5.61 1.01 -6.35
C VAL A 39 5.08 1.54 -7.68
N ASP A 40 5.44 2.78 -8.05
CA ASP A 40 4.97 3.39 -9.29
C ASP A 40 5.40 2.61 -10.53
N ASN A 41 6.65 2.17 -10.60
CA ASN A 41 7.11 1.33 -11.69
C ASN A 41 6.31 0.02 -11.77
N MET A 42 6.14 -0.68 -10.65
CA MET A 42 5.43 -1.95 -10.62
C MET A 42 3.98 -1.85 -11.09
N ILE A 43 3.26 -0.79 -10.70
CA ILE A 43 1.85 -0.61 -11.07
C ILE A 43 1.65 -0.04 -12.47
N ASN A 44 2.62 0.69 -13.01
CA ASN A 44 2.53 1.28 -14.34
C ASN A 44 3.01 0.34 -15.45
N GLU A 45 3.98 -0.53 -15.16
CA GLU A 45 4.51 -1.49 -16.13
C GLU A 45 3.60 -2.70 -16.33
N ASN A 46 2.67 -2.95 -15.41
CA ASN A 46 1.82 -4.13 -15.43
C ASN A 46 0.35 -3.76 -15.48
N LYS A 47 -0.43 -4.47 -16.30
CA LYS A 47 -1.89 -4.29 -16.38
C LYS A 47 -2.55 -4.52 -15.03
N VAL A 48 -2.18 -5.59 -14.35
CA VAL A 48 -2.71 -5.96 -13.04
C VAL A 48 -1.55 -6.25 -12.10
N THR A 49 -1.56 -5.59 -10.95
CA THR A 49 -0.55 -5.76 -9.90
C THR A 49 -1.24 -6.01 -8.57
N ILE A 50 -0.81 -7.04 -7.87
CA ILE A 50 -1.28 -7.33 -6.51
C ILE A 50 -0.12 -7.32 -5.52
N PHE A 51 -0.22 -6.47 -4.51
CA PHE A 51 0.68 -6.50 -3.35
C PHE A 51 0.03 -7.35 -2.27
N SER A 52 0.69 -8.41 -1.91
CA SER A 52 0.16 -9.47 -1.07
C SER A 52 1.12 -9.88 0.05
N ASN A 53 0.68 -10.81 0.86
CA ASN A 53 1.50 -11.50 1.84
C ASN A 53 1.26 -12.98 1.68
N SER A 54 2.32 -13.78 1.63
CA SER A 54 2.26 -15.21 1.35
C SER A 54 1.40 -16.00 2.36
N LYS A 55 1.29 -15.50 3.59
CA LYS A 55 0.53 -16.14 4.67
C LYS A 55 -0.88 -15.57 4.87
N CYS A 56 -1.31 -14.62 4.03
CA CYS A 56 -2.58 -13.94 4.19
C CYS A 56 -3.69 -14.62 3.38
N THR A 57 -4.71 -15.13 4.05
CA THR A 57 -5.88 -15.75 3.39
C THR A 57 -6.62 -14.79 2.46
N SER A 58 -6.72 -13.51 2.81
CA SER A 58 -7.36 -12.51 1.97
C SER A 58 -6.58 -12.28 0.68
N SER A 59 -5.24 -12.29 0.75
CA SER A 59 -4.38 -12.21 -0.43
C SER A 59 -4.57 -13.41 -1.36
N ALA A 60 -4.67 -14.62 -0.79
CA ALA A 60 -4.95 -15.83 -1.57
C ALA A 60 -6.30 -15.73 -2.30
N LYS A 61 -7.35 -15.26 -1.63
CA LYS A 61 -8.67 -15.07 -2.26
C LYS A 61 -8.64 -14.09 -3.42
N ALA A 62 -7.91 -12.98 -3.30
CA ALA A 62 -7.78 -12.02 -4.39
C ALA A 62 -7.02 -12.60 -5.58
N LYS A 63 -5.97 -13.38 -5.34
CA LYS A 63 -5.24 -14.09 -6.41
C LYS A 63 -6.11 -15.10 -7.13
N THR A 64 -6.90 -15.91 -6.40
CA THR A 64 -7.85 -16.85 -7.01
C THR A 64 -8.81 -16.14 -7.97
N VAL A 65 -9.33 -14.96 -7.60
CA VAL A 65 -10.21 -14.17 -8.49
C VAL A 65 -9.49 -13.77 -9.78
N LEU A 66 -8.23 -13.33 -9.70
CA LEU A 66 -7.43 -12.95 -10.87
C LEU A 66 -7.08 -14.17 -11.73
N GLU A 67 -6.84 -15.32 -11.11
CA GLU A 67 -6.59 -16.61 -11.78
C GLU A 67 -7.84 -17.11 -12.50
N ASP A 68 -9.00 -17.03 -11.87
CA ASP A 68 -10.31 -17.42 -12.47
C ASP A 68 -10.64 -16.56 -13.70
N MET A 69 -10.18 -15.31 -13.72
CA MET A 69 -10.30 -14.43 -14.90
C MET A 69 -9.35 -14.79 -16.04
N GLY A 70 -8.32 -15.60 -15.77
CA GLY A 70 -7.27 -15.90 -16.75
C GLY A 70 -6.40 -14.69 -17.15
N VAL A 71 -6.36 -13.66 -16.33
CA VAL A 71 -5.60 -12.43 -16.59
C VAL A 71 -4.19 -12.56 -16.02
N PRO A 72 -3.15 -12.26 -16.80
CA PRO A 72 -1.80 -12.20 -16.28
C PRO A 72 -1.67 -11.03 -15.29
N TYR A 73 -1.12 -11.31 -14.12
CA TYR A 73 -0.90 -10.29 -13.08
C TYR A 73 0.48 -10.43 -12.45
N LEU A 74 1.01 -9.33 -11.94
CA LEU A 74 2.23 -9.31 -11.15
C LEU A 74 1.86 -9.46 -9.66
N ALA A 75 2.31 -10.53 -9.02
CA ALA A 75 2.15 -10.73 -7.57
C ALA A 75 3.45 -10.36 -6.83
N ILE A 76 3.33 -9.46 -5.86
CA ILE A 76 4.45 -9.00 -5.04
C ILE A 76 4.18 -9.38 -3.59
N GLU A 77 4.98 -10.32 -3.08
CA GLU A 77 4.92 -10.77 -1.69
C GLU A 77 5.75 -9.84 -0.81
N LEU A 78 5.09 -8.94 -0.08
CA LEU A 78 5.78 -7.96 0.75
C LEU A 78 6.53 -8.58 1.93
N ASP A 79 6.09 -9.74 2.42
CA ASP A 79 6.76 -10.48 3.49
C ASP A 79 8.06 -11.17 3.07
N GLN A 80 8.27 -11.34 1.77
CA GLN A 80 9.47 -11.94 1.22
C GLN A 80 10.50 -10.91 0.74
N ARG A 81 10.20 -9.63 0.84
CA ARG A 81 11.06 -8.53 0.40
C ARG A 81 11.70 -7.81 1.59
N LEU A 82 12.95 -7.41 1.42
CA LEU A 82 13.66 -6.60 2.42
C LEU A 82 13.04 -5.19 2.58
N ASP A 83 12.54 -4.64 1.50
CA ASP A 83 11.88 -3.33 1.43
C ASP A 83 10.35 -3.40 1.67
N GLY A 84 9.80 -4.58 1.93
CA GLY A 84 8.36 -4.84 2.01
C GLY A 84 7.62 -3.94 3.01
N GLN A 85 8.24 -3.60 4.14
CA GLN A 85 7.64 -2.69 5.12
C GLN A 85 7.54 -1.25 4.57
N SER A 86 8.56 -0.79 3.86
CA SER A 86 8.56 0.53 3.23
C SER A 86 7.52 0.60 2.11
N LEU A 87 7.43 -0.43 1.28
CA LEU A 87 6.40 -0.55 0.23
C LEU A 87 5.00 -0.57 0.83
N LYS A 88 4.78 -1.32 1.92
CA LYS A 88 3.50 -1.37 2.61
C LYS A 88 3.08 -0.01 3.18
N ALA A 89 4.02 0.73 3.77
CA ALA A 89 3.75 2.07 4.30
C ALA A 89 3.33 3.05 3.19
N VAL A 90 4.04 3.03 2.07
CA VAL A 90 3.72 3.84 0.87
C VAL A 90 2.36 3.46 0.29
N LEU A 91 2.07 2.17 0.16
CA LEU A 91 0.78 1.69 -0.34
C LEU A 91 -0.37 2.11 0.57
N ALA A 92 -0.21 2.01 1.88
CA ALA A 92 -1.21 2.43 2.85
C ALA A 92 -1.48 3.94 2.78
N GLU A 93 -0.44 4.74 2.62
CA GLU A 93 -0.56 6.20 2.48
C GLU A 93 -1.25 6.57 1.15
N ARG A 94 -0.87 5.92 0.05
CA ARG A 94 -1.42 6.17 -1.29
C ARG A 94 -2.89 5.76 -1.44
N THR A 95 -3.27 4.64 -0.84
CA THR A 95 -4.61 4.06 -1.01
C THR A 95 -5.57 4.37 0.13
N GLY A 96 -5.05 4.79 1.28
CA GLY A 96 -5.82 4.93 2.51
C GLY A 96 -6.22 3.60 3.17
N ALA A 97 -5.94 2.47 2.53
CA ALA A 97 -6.23 1.14 3.07
C ALA A 97 -5.12 0.67 3.99
N LYS A 98 -5.47 0.01 5.09
CA LYS A 98 -4.51 -0.42 6.12
C LYS A 98 -4.14 -1.90 6.04
N SER A 99 -4.84 -2.65 5.21
CA SER A 99 -4.71 -4.11 5.14
C SER A 99 -4.42 -4.60 3.73
N LEU A 100 -3.70 -5.70 3.63
CA LEU A 100 -3.44 -6.44 2.40
C LEU A 100 -4.66 -7.28 2.00
N PRO A 101 -4.79 -7.60 0.73
CA PRO A 101 -3.96 -7.20 -0.39
C PRO A 101 -4.30 -5.80 -0.92
N TYR A 102 -3.38 -5.21 -1.72
CA TYR A 102 -3.69 -4.06 -2.56
C TYR A 102 -3.69 -4.52 -4.02
N VAL A 103 -4.81 -4.33 -4.71
CA VAL A 103 -4.96 -4.70 -6.12
C VAL A 103 -5.03 -3.44 -6.97
N PHE A 104 -4.21 -3.39 -8.00
CA PHE A 104 -4.15 -2.31 -8.97
C PHE A 104 -4.43 -2.84 -10.37
N VAL A 105 -5.20 -2.09 -11.13
CA VAL A 105 -5.46 -2.35 -12.55
C VAL A 105 -5.11 -1.07 -13.31
N HIS A 106 -4.23 -1.17 -14.28
CA HIS A 106 -3.71 -0.02 -15.06
C HIS A 106 -3.29 1.17 -14.18
N GLY A 107 -2.59 0.90 -13.07
CA GLY A 107 -2.13 1.93 -12.14
C GLY A 107 -3.18 2.45 -11.16
N GLN A 108 -4.44 2.05 -11.27
CA GLN A 108 -5.52 2.46 -10.38
C GLN A 108 -5.78 1.43 -9.29
N HIS A 109 -5.98 1.89 -8.06
CA HIS A 109 -6.29 1.04 -6.93
C HIS A 109 -7.75 0.58 -6.97
N VAL A 110 -7.95 -0.72 -7.15
CA VAL A 110 -9.29 -1.35 -7.13
C VAL A 110 -9.78 -1.53 -5.70
N GLY A 111 -8.90 -1.94 -4.81
CA GLY A 111 -9.23 -2.22 -3.41
C GLY A 111 -8.51 -3.44 -2.87
N GLY A 112 -9.06 -4.03 -1.81
CA GLY A 112 -8.62 -5.28 -1.23
C GLY A 112 -9.31 -6.50 -1.85
N ALA A 113 -9.27 -7.63 -1.13
CA ALA A 113 -9.85 -8.89 -1.63
C ALA A 113 -11.37 -8.82 -1.82
N ALA A 114 -12.07 -8.11 -0.94
CA ALA A 114 -13.53 -8.01 -1.00
C ALA A 114 -13.98 -7.17 -2.20
N GLU A 115 -13.34 -6.03 -2.42
CA GLU A 115 -13.61 -5.13 -3.52
C GLU A 115 -13.28 -5.77 -4.86
N THR A 116 -12.13 -6.45 -4.96
CA THR A 116 -11.71 -7.19 -6.16
C THR A 116 -12.71 -8.29 -6.51
N ARG A 117 -13.16 -9.05 -5.52
CA ARG A 117 -14.16 -10.08 -5.72
C ARG A 117 -15.50 -9.49 -6.18
N ARG A 118 -15.96 -8.42 -5.54
CA ARG A 118 -17.19 -7.73 -5.93
C ARG A 118 -17.11 -7.23 -7.36
N ALA A 119 -16.01 -6.57 -7.73
CA ALA A 119 -15.81 -6.08 -9.09
C ALA A 119 -15.77 -7.22 -10.12
N TYR A 120 -15.28 -8.40 -9.73
CA TYR A 120 -15.35 -9.60 -10.56
C TYR A 120 -16.78 -10.09 -10.75
N GLU A 121 -17.55 -10.23 -9.65
CA GLU A 121 -18.94 -10.70 -9.67
C GLU A 121 -19.87 -9.76 -10.47
N THR A 122 -19.58 -8.45 -10.48
CA THR A 122 -20.34 -7.46 -11.28
C THR A 122 -19.87 -7.36 -12.73
N GLY A 123 -18.74 -7.99 -13.09
CA GLY A 123 -18.12 -7.87 -14.41
C GLY A 123 -17.31 -6.59 -14.63
N GLU A 124 -17.30 -5.69 -13.65
CA GLU A 124 -16.53 -4.43 -13.71
C GLU A 124 -15.03 -4.69 -13.83
N LEU A 125 -14.50 -5.68 -13.11
CA LEU A 125 -13.09 -6.00 -13.12
C LEU A 125 -12.62 -6.42 -14.51
N SER A 126 -13.40 -7.25 -15.24
CA SER A 126 -13.10 -7.62 -16.62
C SER A 126 -13.12 -6.42 -17.54
N HIS A 127 -14.10 -5.55 -17.38
CA HIS A 127 -14.19 -4.32 -18.15
C HIS A 127 -12.97 -3.40 -17.91
N TRP A 128 -12.50 -3.28 -16.67
CA TRP A 128 -11.33 -2.47 -16.35
C TRP A 128 -10.02 -3.04 -16.89
N VAL A 129 -9.90 -4.36 -16.92
CA VAL A 129 -8.72 -5.03 -17.47
C VAL A 129 -8.66 -4.93 -19.00
N ASP A 130 -9.80 -5.04 -19.67
CA ASP A 130 -9.90 -5.07 -21.13
C ASP A 130 -9.99 -3.66 -21.74
N SER A 131 -10.70 -2.77 -21.08
CA SER A 131 -10.82 -1.38 -21.49
C SER A 131 -9.86 -0.50 -20.69
N HIS A 132 -9.41 0.56 -21.32
CA HIS A 132 -8.67 1.60 -20.63
C HIS A 132 -9.51 2.10 -19.45
N TRP A 133 -8.99 1.96 -18.21
CA TRP A 133 -9.67 2.42 -16.99
C TRP A 133 -10.07 3.88 -17.12
N PRO A 134 -11.31 4.28 -16.85
CA PRO A 134 -11.77 5.66 -17.04
C PRO A 134 -11.08 6.69 -16.10
N GLY A 135 -10.29 6.23 -15.15
CA GLY A 135 -9.47 7.08 -14.27
C GLY A 135 -7.99 7.14 -14.66
N ALA A 136 -7.51 6.31 -15.59
CA ALA A 136 -6.22 6.53 -16.19
C ALA A 136 -6.33 7.81 -17.04
N LYS A 137 -5.50 8.81 -16.76
CA LYS A 137 -5.37 9.96 -17.66
C LYS A 137 -5.09 9.37 -19.02
N ALA A 138 -6.08 9.47 -19.91
CA ALA A 138 -5.88 9.09 -21.30
C ALA A 138 -4.61 9.80 -21.75
N ASP A 139 -3.63 9.04 -22.20
CA ASP A 139 -2.53 9.60 -22.94
C ASP A 139 -3.16 10.14 -24.22
N GLU A 140 -3.49 11.41 -24.16
CA GLU A 140 -4.17 12.16 -25.23
C GLU A 140 -3.36 12.18 -26.53
N SER A 141 -2.10 11.72 -26.45
CA SER A 141 -1.21 11.65 -27.62
C SER A 141 -1.52 10.47 -28.56
N LYS A 142 -2.28 9.47 -28.12
CA LYS A 142 -2.56 8.27 -28.94
C LYS A 142 -3.91 8.28 -29.66
N VAL A 143 -4.76 9.25 -29.37
CA VAL A 143 -6.09 9.37 -30.00
C VAL A 143 -6.01 10.09 -31.33
N LEU A 144 -4.92 10.80 -31.64
CA LEU A 144 -4.77 11.59 -32.88
C LEU A 144 -4.31 10.81 -34.12
N GLU A 145 -3.92 9.55 -33.98
CA GLU A 145 -3.45 8.75 -35.13
C GLU A 145 -4.51 7.85 -35.79
N LEU A 146 -5.74 7.80 -35.29
CA LEU A 146 -6.81 6.99 -35.88
C LEU A 146 -7.86 7.82 -36.66
N GLY A 147 -7.64 9.10 -36.85
CA GLY A 147 -8.59 10.04 -37.47
C GLY A 147 -8.32 10.43 -38.93
N GLU A 148 -7.27 9.95 -39.58
CA GLU A 148 -6.99 10.30 -40.97
C GLU A 148 -6.75 9.06 -41.83
N ASN A 149 -7.82 8.36 -42.15
CA ASN A 149 -7.85 7.56 -43.36
C ASN A 149 -9.30 7.30 -43.81
N THR A 150 -9.90 8.29 -44.41
CA THR A 150 -10.97 8.14 -45.40
C THR A 150 -10.78 9.16 -46.49
#